data_c06d197edaa10ae10978a614b86ec1cf
#
_entry.id   c06d197edaa10ae10978a614b86ec1cf
#
_cell.length_a   1.000
_cell.length_b   1.000
_cell.length_c   1.000
_cell.angle_alpha   90.00
_cell.angle_beta   90.00
_cell.angle_gamma   90.00
#
_symmetry.space_group_name_H-M   'P 1'
#
loop_
_entity.id
_entity.type
_entity.pdbx_description
1 polymer ?
#
loop_
_entity_poly.entity_id
_entity_poly.type
_entity_poly.pdbx_seq_one_letter_code
_entity_poly.pdbx_strand_id
1 'polypeptide(L)'
;MSIPDTFVQADALGIRLEIVNGLPIWEAQPVYRHQKHVDRIAQSLRQLPEQKSGQGAADRLACGCISAKDVYIQFPNGLKRPDISIFCQEPPEEEQDSVLTTIPEAVIEVVSKGYEAKDLEVGPPFYLSQGVKDVLVFDPATLLVLHLRHGNVSRQLAPVEIDLACGCRVSL
;
A
#
# COMPACT_ATOMS: atom_id res chain seq x y z
N MET A 1 16.61 -16.83 17.47
CA MET A 1 16.57 -16.18 16.14
C MET A 1 15.57 -15.05 16.20
N SER A 2 15.96 -13.83 15.84
CA SER A 2 15.05 -12.70 15.84
C SER A 2 14.05 -12.81 14.69
N ILE A 3 12.87 -12.16 14.82
CA ILE A 3 11.88 -12.10 13.72
C ILE A 3 12.54 -11.59 12.42
N PRO A 4 13.38 -10.53 12.42
CA PRO A 4 14.09 -10.10 11.23
C PRO A 4 14.95 -11.17 10.57
N ASP A 5 15.66 -11.98 11.36
CA ASP A 5 16.53 -13.04 10.81
C ASP A 5 15.72 -14.13 10.11
N THR A 6 14.57 -14.49 10.66
CA THR A 6 13.65 -15.46 10.06
C THR A 6 13.12 -14.97 8.70
N PHE A 7 12.82 -13.68 8.58
CA PHE A 7 12.37 -13.07 7.33
C PHE A 7 13.47 -13.04 6.27
N VAL A 8 14.67 -12.65 6.64
CA VAL A 8 15.82 -12.64 5.73
C VAL A 8 16.11 -14.05 5.21
N GLN A 9 16.03 -15.06 6.07
CA GLN A 9 16.22 -16.46 5.66
C GLN A 9 15.10 -16.96 4.76
N ALA A 10 13.86 -16.61 5.07
CA ALA A 10 12.70 -16.98 4.24
C ALA A 10 12.80 -16.35 2.84
N ASP A 11 13.17 -15.08 2.77
CA ASP A 11 13.35 -14.36 1.49
C ASP A 11 14.48 -14.96 0.66
N ALA A 12 15.59 -15.34 1.29
CA ALA A 12 16.71 -16.03 0.63
C ALA A 12 16.32 -17.41 0.06
N LEU A 13 15.29 -18.05 0.63
CA LEU A 13 14.70 -19.29 0.12
C LEU A 13 13.55 -19.07 -0.88
N GLY A 14 13.32 -17.84 -1.28
CA GLY A 14 12.21 -17.49 -2.16
C GLY A 14 10.83 -17.57 -1.49
N ILE A 15 10.79 -17.55 -0.17
CA ILE A 15 9.56 -17.61 0.62
C ILE A 15 9.23 -16.19 1.09
N ARG A 16 8.09 -15.67 0.65
CA ARG A 16 7.59 -14.36 1.09
C ARG A 16 6.67 -14.55 2.29
N LEU A 17 7.03 -13.92 3.40
CA LEU A 17 6.26 -13.94 4.63
C LEU A 17 5.88 -12.52 5.04
N GLU A 18 4.69 -12.39 5.59
CA GLU A 18 4.22 -11.20 6.29
C GLU A 18 3.75 -11.57 7.68
N ILE A 19 3.63 -10.61 8.58
CA ILE A 19 3.03 -10.81 9.91
C ILE A 19 1.84 -9.86 10.04
N VAL A 20 0.69 -10.43 10.35
CA VAL A 20 -0.54 -9.69 10.63
C VAL A 20 -1.02 -10.08 12.01
N ASN A 21 -1.07 -9.11 12.93
CA ASN A 21 -1.47 -9.34 14.32
C ASN A 21 -0.75 -10.54 14.99
N GLY A 22 0.56 -10.66 14.74
CA GLY A 22 1.39 -11.72 15.28
C GLY A 22 1.33 -13.06 14.53
N LEU A 23 0.50 -13.19 13.49
CA LEU A 23 0.37 -14.41 12.70
C LEU A 23 1.16 -14.30 11.40
N PRO A 24 2.05 -15.26 11.08
CA PRO A 24 2.72 -15.30 9.80
C PRO A 24 1.74 -15.66 8.68
N ILE A 25 1.83 -14.93 7.59
CA ILE A 25 1.03 -15.14 6.38
C ILE A 25 1.97 -15.28 5.20
N TRP A 26 1.72 -16.31 4.38
CA TRP A 26 2.47 -16.55 3.15
C TRP A 26 1.98 -15.64 2.03
N GLU A 27 2.91 -15.11 1.24
CA GLU A 27 2.63 -14.34 0.05
C GLU A 27 3.02 -15.09 -1.22
N ALA A 28 2.24 -14.82 -2.30
CA ALA A 28 2.60 -15.28 -3.63
C ALA A 28 3.89 -14.63 -4.10
N GLN A 29 4.70 -15.38 -4.84
CA GLN A 29 5.80 -14.80 -5.59
C GLN A 29 5.25 -13.89 -6.69
N PRO A 30 5.86 -12.72 -6.95
CA PRO A 30 5.41 -11.82 -7.99
C PRO A 30 5.57 -12.49 -9.36
N VAL A 31 4.49 -12.45 -10.16
CA VAL A 31 4.50 -12.89 -11.56
C VAL A 31 4.38 -11.69 -12.49
N TYR A 32 4.78 -11.84 -13.74
CA TYR A 32 4.81 -10.74 -14.71
C TYR A 32 3.49 -9.95 -14.79
N ARG A 33 2.36 -10.66 -14.89
CA ARG A 33 1.04 -10.02 -14.98
C ARG A 33 0.73 -9.14 -13.77
N HIS A 34 1.03 -9.62 -12.58
CA HIS A 34 0.86 -8.88 -11.33
C HIS A 34 1.73 -7.61 -11.34
N GLN A 35 3.02 -7.74 -11.60
CA GLN A 35 3.95 -6.62 -11.62
C GLN A 35 3.61 -5.57 -12.71
N LYS A 36 3.11 -6.00 -13.85
CA LYS A 36 2.64 -5.09 -14.89
C LYS A 36 1.51 -4.17 -14.39
N HIS A 37 0.58 -4.70 -13.62
CA HIS A 37 -0.48 -3.88 -13.00
C HIS A 37 0.09 -2.95 -11.91
N VAL A 38 0.95 -3.46 -11.06
CA VAL A 38 1.64 -2.65 -10.03
C VAL A 38 2.36 -1.46 -10.67
N ASP A 39 3.15 -1.70 -11.70
CA ASP A 39 3.89 -0.64 -12.40
C ASP A 39 2.97 0.39 -13.04
N ARG A 40 1.92 -0.06 -13.73
CA ARG A 40 0.94 0.83 -14.36
C ARG A 40 0.26 1.74 -13.34
N ILE A 41 -0.16 1.18 -12.22
CA ILE A 41 -0.83 1.93 -11.15
C ILE A 41 0.14 2.93 -10.52
N ALA A 42 1.36 2.50 -10.18
CA ALA A 42 2.37 3.36 -9.58
C ALA A 42 2.74 4.55 -10.51
N GLN A 43 2.86 4.31 -11.81
CA GLN A 43 3.14 5.35 -12.80
C GLN A 43 2.00 6.37 -12.97
N SER A 44 0.78 6.00 -12.62
CA SER A 44 -0.39 6.90 -12.70
C SER A 44 -0.47 7.90 -11.55
N LEU A 45 0.30 7.67 -10.49
CA LEU A 45 0.26 8.48 -9.27
C LEU A 45 0.67 9.93 -9.56
N ARG A 46 -0.17 10.87 -9.15
CA ARG A 46 0.07 12.31 -9.34
C ARG A 46 -0.56 13.13 -8.24
N GLN A 47 -0.06 14.34 -8.05
CA GLN A 47 -0.68 15.32 -7.17
C GLN A 47 -2.02 15.79 -7.74
N LEU A 48 -2.99 15.98 -6.87
CA LEU A 48 -4.21 16.71 -7.23
C LEU A 48 -3.87 18.18 -7.43
N PRO A 49 -4.51 18.88 -8.41
CA PRO A 49 -4.37 20.32 -8.54
C PRO A 49 -4.82 20.97 -7.24
N GLU A 50 -4.02 21.91 -6.72
CA GLU A 50 -4.38 22.66 -5.54
C GLU A 50 -5.74 23.34 -5.77
N GLN A 51 -6.73 22.96 -5.00
CA GLN A 51 -7.93 23.77 -4.88
C GLN A 51 -7.49 25.06 -4.20
N LYS A 52 -7.60 26.19 -4.89
CA LYS A 52 -7.47 27.51 -4.29
C LYS A 52 -8.60 27.68 -3.27
N SER A 53 -8.43 27.10 -2.10
CA SER A 53 -9.26 27.37 -0.94
C SER A 53 -8.85 28.74 -0.41
N GLY A 54 -9.81 29.67 -0.34
CA GLY A 54 -9.60 31.02 0.16
C GLY A 54 -8.98 31.02 1.54
N GLN A 55 -8.18 32.05 1.77
CA GLN A 55 -7.62 32.56 3.01
C GLN A 55 -7.79 31.68 4.25
N GLY A 56 -6.70 31.02 4.70
CA GLY A 56 -6.61 30.41 6.01
C GLY A 56 -5.94 29.04 6.10
N ALA A 57 -5.50 28.44 5.01
CA ALA A 57 -4.71 27.19 5.06
C ALA A 57 -3.25 27.55 5.30
N ALA A 58 -2.86 27.67 6.58
CA ALA A 58 -1.46 27.75 6.96
C ALA A 58 -0.70 26.52 6.47
N ASP A 59 0.29 26.74 5.62
CA ASP A 59 1.56 26.02 5.45
C ASP A 59 1.55 24.48 5.59
N ARG A 60 0.56 23.77 5.03
CA ARG A 60 0.71 22.33 4.80
C ARG A 60 1.47 22.15 3.50
N LEU A 61 2.70 21.69 3.60
CA LEU A 61 3.44 21.20 2.44
C LEU A 61 2.56 20.22 1.67
N ALA A 62 2.39 20.45 0.37
CA ALA A 62 1.66 19.54 -0.49
C ALA A 62 2.31 18.14 -0.42
N CYS A 63 1.49 17.09 -0.43
CA CYS A 63 1.99 15.73 -0.47
C CYS A 63 2.84 15.51 -1.73
N GLY A 64 4.04 14.97 -1.57
CA GLY A 64 4.93 14.67 -2.69
C GLY A 64 4.48 13.51 -3.57
N CYS A 65 3.47 12.75 -3.13
CA CYS A 65 2.97 11.57 -3.83
C CYS A 65 4.09 10.61 -4.22
N ILE A 66 4.92 10.27 -3.24
CA ILE A 66 6.06 9.37 -3.42
C ILE A 66 5.58 7.93 -3.27
N SER A 67 5.92 7.07 -4.21
CA SER A 67 5.57 5.65 -4.14
C SER A 67 6.80 4.78 -3.93
N ALA A 68 6.65 3.74 -3.10
CA ALA A 68 7.57 2.63 -3.01
C ALA A 68 6.83 1.34 -3.36
N LYS A 69 7.48 0.46 -4.10
CA LYS A 69 6.91 -0.83 -4.52
C LYS A 69 7.61 -1.96 -3.80
N ASP A 70 6.81 -2.85 -3.22
CA ASP A 70 7.30 -4.14 -2.74
C ASP A 70 8.40 -4.03 -1.67
N VAL A 71 8.25 -3.10 -0.72
CA VAL A 71 9.17 -2.88 0.40
C VAL A 71 8.52 -3.26 1.73
N TYR A 72 9.32 -3.83 2.62
CA TYR A 72 8.85 -4.15 3.98
C TYR A 72 8.63 -2.91 4.82
N ILE A 73 7.49 -2.90 5.51
CA ILE A 73 7.11 -1.88 6.48
C ILE A 73 6.75 -2.56 7.79
N GLN A 74 7.43 -2.17 8.85
CA GLN A 74 7.10 -2.56 10.22
C GLN A 74 5.96 -1.67 10.72
N PHE A 75 4.78 -2.25 10.79
CA PHE A 75 3.63 -1.64 11.44
C PHE A 75 3.62 -1.96 12.94
N PRO A 76 2.87 -1.22 13.77
CA PRO A 76 2.78 -1.52 15.21
C PRO A 76 2.44 -2.98 15.52
N ASN A 77 1.55 -3.60 14.77
CA ASN A 77 1.09 -4.97 15.02
C ASN A 77 1.44 -5.96 13.90
N GLY A 78 2.45 -5.66 13.10
CA GLY A 78 2.84 -6.60 12.05
C GLY A 78 3.92 -6.11 11.12
N LEU A 79 4.29 -6.95 10.20
CA LEU A 79 5.26 -6.68 9.15
C LEU A 79 4.61 -7.01 7.82
N LYS A 80 4.47 -6.01 6.96
CA LYS A 80 3.84 -6.17 5.65
C LYS A 80 4.75 -5.67 4.54
N ARG A 81 4.50 -6.16 3.34
CA ARG A 81 5.21 -5.78 2.12
C ARG A 81 4.18 -5.41 1.04
N PRO A 82 3.56 -4.22 1.16
CA PRO A 82 2.53 -3.81 0.22
C PRO A 82 3.03 -3.74 -1.21
N ASP A 83 2.17 -4.01 -2.18
CA ASP A 83 2.53 -3.86 -3.59
C ASP A 83 2.92 -2.42 -3.92
N ILE A 84 2.17 -1.44 -3.40
CA ILE A 84 2.48 -0.01 -3.51
C ILE A 84 2.19 0.67 -2.18
N SER A 85 3.16 1.41 -1.67
CA SER A 85 3.01 2.30 -0.51
C SER A 85 3.19 3.74 -0.96
N ILE A 86 2.33 4.65 -0.49
CA ILE A 86 2.36 6.05 -0.88
C ILE A 86 2.69 6.90 0.35
N PHE A 87 3.72 7.74 0.20
CA PHE A 87 4.21 8.66 1.22
C PHE A 87 4.09 10.10 0.73
N CYS A 88 3.86 11.03 1.65
CA CYS A 88 3.88 12.45 1.32
C CYS A 88 5.30 13.02 1.29
N GLN A 89 6.20 12.44 2.08
CA GLN A 89 7.62 12.79 2.14
C GLN A 89 8.46 11.53 2.04
N GLU A 90 9.69 11.65 1.59
CA GLU A 90 10.64 10.54 1.61
C GLU A 90 10.76 9.98 3.04
N PRO A 91 10.78 8.65 3.22
CA PRO A 91 11.18 8.08 4.50
C PRO A 91 12.55 8.61 4.95
N PRO A 92 12.80 8.71 6.28
CA PRO A 92 14.08 9.15 6.78
C PRO A 92 15.25 8.35 6.19
N GLU A 93 16.38 9.02 5.94
CA GLU A 93 17.53 8.41 5.28
C GLU A 93 18.03 7.16 6.02
N GLU A 94 17.96 7.15 7.33
CA GLU A 94 18.34 6.01 8.17
C GLU A 94 17.47 4.78 8.00
N GLU A 95 16.27 4.91 7.41
CA GLU A 95 15.38 3.79 7.14
C GLU A 95 15.47 3.26 5.70
N GLN A 96 16.09 4.01 4.79
CA GLN A 96 16.00 3.71 3.34
C GLN A 96 16.71 2.41 2.93
N ASP A 97 17.68 1.96 3.71
CA ASP A 97 18.39 0.70 3.46
C ASP A 97 17.93 -0.47 4.37
N SER A 98 16.78 -0.32 5.01
CA SER A 98 16.24 -1.31 5.95
C SER A 98 14.72 -1.42 5.84
N VAL A 99 14.12 -2.16 6.77
CA VAL A 99 12.66 -2.19 6.93
C VAL A 99 12.19 -0.80 7.36
N LEU A 100 11.22 -0.25 6.62
CA LEU A 100 10.64 1.04 6.97
C LEU A 100 9.80 0.95 8.25
N THR A 101 9.83 2.00 9.06
CA THR A 101 8.92 2.20 10.20
C THR A 101 7.94 3.35 9.97
N THR A 102 8.20 4.15 8.95
CA THR A 102 7.29 5.23 8.51
C THR A 102 6.01 4.63 7.94
N ILE A 103 4.86 4.99 8.53
CA ILE A 103 3.54 4.52 8.06
C ILE A 103 3.15 5.28 6.80
N PRO A 104 2.81 4.59 5.70
CA PRO A 104 2.36 5.24 4.48
C PRO A 104 0.98 5.90 4.66
N GLU A 105 0.72 6.95 3.89
CA GLU A 105 -0.59 7.59 3.80
C GLU A 105 -1.62 6.67 3.16
N ALA A 106 -1.20 5.92 2.15
CA ALA A 106 -2.05 4.99 1.43
C ALA A 106 -1.28 3.72 1.04
N VAL A 107 -2.02 2.64 0.90
CA VAL A 107 -1.54 1.35 0.42
C VAL A 107 -2.43 0.89 -0.73
N ILE A 108 -1.80 0.32 -1.75
CA ILE A 108 -2.51 -0.30 -2.88
C ILE A 108 -2.02 -1.73 -3.01
N GLU A 109 -2.97 -2.67 -3.03
CA GLU A 109 -2.72 -4.09 -3.25
C GLU A 109 -3.35 -4.52 -4.58
N VAL A 110 -2.63 -5.30 -5.34
CA VAL A 110 -3.12 -5.97 -6.55
C VAL A 110 -3.34 -7.43 -6.21
N VAL A 111 -4.57 -7.92 -6.39
CA VAL A 111 -4.95 -9.29 -6.01
C VAL A 111 -4.14 -10.30 -6.82
N SER A 112 -3.54 -11.24 -6.11
CA SER A 112 -2.83 -12.38 -6.68
C SER A 112 -3.77 -13.59 -6.74
N LYS A 113 -3.75 -14.30 -7.85
CA LYS A 113 -4.56 -15.51 -8.03
C LYS A 113 -4.25 -16.55 -6.94
N GLY A 114 -5.28 -17.00 -6.24
CA GLY A 114 -5.16 -17.94 -5.12
C GLY A 114 -4.94 -17.29 -3.75
N TYR A 115 -4.82 -15.95 -3.69
CA TYR A 115 -4.61 -15.18 -2.46
C TYR A 115 -5.70 -14.12 -2.24
N GLU A 116 -6.84 -14.29 -2.89
CA GLU A 116 -7.95 -13.32 -2.89
C GLU A 116 -8.42 -12.99 -1.47
N ALA A 117 -8.57 -13.98 -0.61
CA ALA A 117 -9.01 -13.77 0.77
C ALA A 117 -8.03 -12.90 1.56
N LYS A 118 -6.72 -13.12 1.39
CA LYS A 118 -5.70 -12.30 2.04
C LYS A 118 -5.78 -10.85 1.58
N ASP A 119 -5.85 -10.63 0.29
CA ASP A 119 -5.80 -9.30 -0.31
C ASP A 119 -7.11 -8.51 -0.12
N LEU A 120 -8.25 -9.20 -0.12
CA LEU A 120 -9.57 -8.57 -0.02
C LEU A 120 -10.11 -8.48 1.40
N GLU A 121 -9.81 -9.44 2.27
CA GLU A 121 -10.46 -9.58 3.59
C GLU A 121 -9.51 -9.31 4.75
N VAL A 122 -8.25 -9.75 4.67
CA VAL A 122 -7.28 -9.65 5.79
C VAL A 122 -6.48 -8.36 5.74
N GLY A 123 -5.92 -8.03 4.59
CA GLY A 123 -5.02 -6.88 4.42
C GLY A 123 -5.69 -5.54 4.73
N PRO A 124 -6.83 -5.19 4.12
CA PRO A 124 -7.41 -3.86 4.25
C PRO A 124 -7.75 -3.46 5.69
N PRO A 125 -8.44 -4.29 6.50
CA PRO A 125 -8.71 -3.96 7.90
C PRO A 125 -7.43 -3.79 8.72
N PHE A 126 -6.41 -4.62 8.45
CA PHE A 126 -5.12 -4.49 9.12
C PHE A 126 -4.50 -3.12 8.85
N TYR A 127 -4.35 -2.73 7.59
CA TYR A 127 -3.73 -1.45 7.24
C TYR A 127 -4.45 -0.25 7.87
N LEU A 128 -5.78 -0.23 7.83
CA LEU A 128 -6.56 0.83 8.47
C LEU A 128 -6.33 0.87 9.97
N SER A 129 -6.24 -0.28 10.64
CA SER A 129 -5.96 -0.36 12.08
C SER A 129 -4.55 0.14 12.45
N GLN A 130 -3.62 0.16 11.49
CA GLN A 130 -2.24 0.59 11.68
C GLN A 130 -1.99 2.07 11.35
N GLY A 131 -3.03 2.82 10.97
CA GLY A 131 -2.95 4.25 10.71
C GLY A 131 -2.86 4.64 9.24
N VAL A 132 -2.93 3.68 8.31
CA VAL A 132 -3.07 3.97 6.87
C VAL A 132 -4.45 4.60 6.63
N LYS A 133 -4.51 5.69 5.87
CA LYS A 133 -5.75 6.44 5.66
C LYS A 133 -6.59 5.92 4.49
N ASP A 134 -5.93 5.51 3.41
CA ASP A 134 -6.57 4.94 2.23
C ASP A 134 -5.98 3.57 1.91
N VAL A 135 -6.84 2.59 1.74
CA VAL A 135 -6.44 1.26 1.25
C VAL A 135 -7.21 0.98 -0.03
N LEU A 136 -6.47 0.72 -1.11
CA LEU A 136 -7.03 0.33 -2.39
C LEU A 136 -6.69 -1.13 -2.67
N VAL A 137 -7.66 -1.89 -3.16
CA VAL A 137 -7.43 -3.25 -3.63
C VAL A 137 -7.98 -3.37 -5.04
N PHE A 138 -7.14 -3.76 -5.98
CA PHE A 138 -7.51 -3.97 -7.37
C PHE A 138 -7.44 -5.46 -7.73
N ASP A 139 -8.53 -6.00 -8.20
CA ASP A 139 -8.60 -7.36 -8.74
C ASP A 139 -8.57 -7.32 -10.28
N PRO A 140 -7.45 -7.69 -10.91
CA PRO A 140 -7.35 -7.69 -12.38
C PRO A 140 -8.29 -8.68 -13.08
N ALA A 141 -8.74 -9.73 -12.38
CA ALA A 141 -9.60 -10.75 -12.96
C ALA A 141 -11.05 -10.28 -13.10
N THR A 142 -11.54 -9.53 -12.12
CA THR A 142 -12.92 -9.03 -12.07
C THR A 142 -13.04 -7.55 -12.39
N LEU A 143 -11.91 -6.84 -12.46
CA LEU A 143 -11.80 -5.37 -12.55
C LEU A 143 -12.36 -4.65 -11.32
N LEU A 144 -12.62 -5.36 -10.23
CA LEU A 144 -13.10 -4.78 -8.98
C LEU A 144 -12.01 -3.90 -8.36
N VAL A 145 -12.41 -2.71 -7.95
CA VAL A 145 -11.62 -1.79 -7.14
C VAL A 145 -12.34 -1.58 -5.83
N LEU A 146 -11.73 -1.97 -4.73
CA LEU A 146 -12.17 -1.62 -3.38
C LEU A 146 -11.38 -0.41 -2.90
N HIS A 147 -12.07 0.59 -2.38
CA HIS A 147 -11.47 1.73 -1.72
C HIS A 147 -12.00 1.82 -0.30
N LEU A 148 -11.12 1.63 0.67
CA LEU A 148 -11.45 1.62 2.08
C LEU A 148 -10.82 2.81 2.79
N ARG A 149 -11.62 3.47 3.60
CA ARG A 149 -11.24 4.46 4.62
C ARG A 149 -11.92 4.09 5.93
N HIS A 150 -11.51 4.69 7.03
CA HIS A 150 -12.23 4.51 8.29
C HIS A 150 -13.73 4.85 8.11
N GLY A 151 -14.58 3.86 8.38
CA GLY A 151 -16.03 4.00 8.31
C GLY A 151 -16.62 4.06 6.90
N ASN A 152 -15.81 3.86 5.86
CA ASN A 152 -16.32 3.89 4.48
C ASN A 152 -15.65 2.83 3.60
N VAL A 153 -16.46 2.13 2.84
CA VAL A 153 -16.01 1.17 1.80
C VAL A 153 -16.77 1.47 0.50
N SER A 154 -16.05 1.80 -0.55
CA SER A 154 -16.63 1.92 -1.88
C SER A 154 -16.13 0.81 -2.80
N ARG A 155 -17.00 0.40 -3.73
CA ARG A 155 -16.73 -0.60 -4.76
C ARG A 155 -16.98 0.02 -6.12
N GLN A 156 -16.00 -0.06 -6.99
CA GLN A 156 -16.05 0.46 -8.35
C GLN A 156 -15.47 -0.56 -9.32
N LEU A 157 -15.66 -0.35 -10.60
CA LEU A 157 -14.99 -1.15 -11.63
C LEU A 157 -13.93 -0.30 -12.34
N ALA A 158 -12.77 -0.90 -12.58
CA ALA A 158 -11.75 -0.28 -13.40
C ALA A 158 -12.22 -0.17 -14.88
N PRO A 159 -11.80 0.84 -15.66
CA PRO A 159 -10.86 1.90 -15.24
C PRO A 159 -11.52 2.97 -14.36
N VAL A 160 -10.84 3.39 -13.33
CA VAL A 160 -11.33 4.42 -12.40
C VAL A 160 -10.17 5.24 -11.84
N GLU A 161 -10.41 6.52 -11.60
CA GLU A 161 -9.48 7.40 -10.89
C GLU A 161 -9.94 7.58 -9.45
N ILE A 162 -9.03 7.45 -8.51
CA ILE A 162 -9.30 7.57 -7.07
C ILE A 162 -8.48 8.71 -6.48
N ASP A 163 -9.17 9.61 -5.79
CA ASP A 163 -8.56 10.69 -5.02
C ASP A 163 -8.26 10.18 -3.61
N LEU A 164 -7.01 10.26 -3.21
CA LEU A 164 -6.54 9.87 -1.89
C LEU A 164 -6.63 11.05 -0.92
N ALA A 165 -6.85 10.74 0.36
CA ALA A 165 -6.98 11.75 1.41
C ALA A 165 -5.73 12.64 1.55
N CYS A 166 -4.57 12.12 1.18
CA CYS A 166 -3.29 12.86 1.23
C CYS A 166 -3.15 13.93 0.12
N GLY A 167 -4.05 13.98 -0.86
CA GLY A 167 -3.98 14.93 -1.96
C GLY A 167 -3.33 14.38 -3.23
N CYS A 168 -3.26 13.07 -3.35
CA CYS A 168 -2.79 12.37 -4.55
C CYS A 168 -3.96 11.73 -5.29
N ARG A 169 -3.76 11.45 -6.58
CA ARG A 169 -4.70 10.70 -7.43
C ARG A 169 -3.98 9.54 -8.07
N VAL A 170 -4.67 8.43 -8.19
CA VAL A 170 -4.18 7.22 -8.84
C VAL A 170 -5.24 6.68 -9.80
N SER A 171 -4.80 6.04 -10.87
CA SER A 171 -5.67 5.37 -11.85
C SER A 171 -5.52 3.85 -11.74
N LEU A 172 -6.65 3.15 -11.62
CA LEU A 172 -6.71 1.70 -11.56
C LEU A 172 -7.48 1.13 -12.76
#